data_6bc08fc8240ae107a239c7e7c85fbc12
#
_entry.id   6bc08fc8240ae107a239c7e7c85fbc12
#
_cell.length_a   1.000
_cell.length_b   1.000
_cell.length_c   1.000
_cell.angle_alpha   90.00
_cell.angle_beta   90.00
_cell.angle_gamma   90.00
#
_symmetry.space_group_name_H-M   'P 1'
#
loop_
_entity.id
_entity.type
_entity.pdbx_description
1 polymer ?
#
loop_
_entity_poly.entity_id
_entity_poly.type
_entity_poly.pdbx_seq_one_letter_code
_entity_poly.pdbx_strand_id
1 'polypeptide(L)'
;MSALETELPTGCVLPNQINQLNGGVDLKIYKFDQNAQASATAMGFSGQIGKKQMLFIQDFVRYDYVECGGQRKKVGIGIRCFIHVESFKGKLGYARLPGIAANVELDRAKCSFELKSLGFGIDGSVLADGLDPQGDYSVENFGKLSATFNNVLRLLNSNNPMPIKPVELPE
;
A
#
# COMPACT_ATOMS: atom_id res chain seq x y z
N MET A 1 7.36 16.90 -2.81
CA MET A 1 7.78 16.06 -1.66
C MET A 1 6.64 15.16 -1.31
N SER A 2 6.83 13.87 -1.44
CA SER A 2 5.80 12.89 -1.10
C SER A 2 5.67 12.84 0.42
N ALA A 3 4.47 13.04 0.96
CA ALA A 3 4.19 12.96 2.40
C ALA A 3 4.42 11.56 3.01
N LEU A 4 4.97 10.64 2.23
CA LEU A 4 5.32 9.27 2.63
C LEU A 4 6.76 9.16 3.14
N GLU A 5 7.59 10.16 2.90
CA GLU A 5 8.95 10.25 3.42
C GLU A 5 8.96 11.28 4.55
N THR A 6 8.32 10.96 5.65
CA THR A 6 8.61 11.65 6.90
C THR A 6 10.06 11.30 7.21
N GLU A 7 10.96 12.27 7.10
CA GLU A 7 12.34 12.09 7.53
C GLU A 7 12.31 11.66 8.99
N LEU A 8 12.85 10.48 9.24
CA LEU A 8 12.97 9.98 10.60
C LEU A 8 13.85 10.95 11.42
N PRO A 9 13.50 11.19 12.68
CA PRO A 9 14.31 12.06 13.53
C PRO A 9 15.77 11.62 13.55
N THR A 10 16.67 12.58 13.65
CA THR A 10 18.10 12.29 13.83
C THR A 10 18.30 11.51 15.14
N GLY A 11 19.17 10.49 15.11
CA GLY A 11 19.48 9.67 16.28
C GLY A 11 18.80 8.31 16.32
N CYS A 12 18.07 7.91 15.26
CA CYS A 12 17.56 6.55 15.12
C CYS A 12 18.67 5.62 14.59
N VAL A 13 18.79 4.46 15.21
CA VAL A 13 19.55 3.34 14.61
C VAL A 13 18.57 2.51 13.80
N LEU A 14 18.64 2.64 12.48
CA LEU A 14 17.71 2.00 11.57
C LEU A 14 18.26 0.67 11.04
N PRO A 15 17.41 -0.36 10.92
CA PRO A 15 17.74 -1.53 10.13
C PRO A 15 18.11 -1.12 8.70
N ASN A 16 19.15 -1.69 8.15
CA ASN A 16 19.61 -1.41 6.78
C ASN A 16 19.44 -2.59 5.83
N GLN A 17 18.93 -3.70 6.35
CA GLN A 17 18.62 -4.90 5.59
C GLN A 17 17.27 -5.47 6.00
N ILE A 18 16.56 -6.08 5.04
CA ILE A 18 15.20 -6.59 5.26
C ILE A 18 15.12 -7.65 6.37
N ASN A 19 16.13 -8.51 6.48
CA ASN A 19 16.19 -9.57 7.50
C ASN A 19 16.38 -9.04 8.93
N GLN A 20 16.65 -7.77 9.11
CA GLN A 20 16.76 -7.12 10.42
C GLN A 20 15.41 -6.61 10.94
N LEU A 21 14.38 -6.60 10.11
CA LEU A 21 13.03 -6.21 10.52
C LEU A 21 12.30 -7.40 11.14
N ASN A 22 12.13 -7.38 12.45
CA ASN A 22 11.63 -8.53 13.23
C ASN A 22 10.25 -8.31 13.86
N GLY A 23 9.61 -7.17 13.63
CA GLY A 23 8.31 -6.85 14.22
C GLY A 23 7.14 -7.60 13.58
N GLY A 24 7.27 -8.02 12.32
CA GLY A 24 6.24 -8.77 11.60
C GLY A 24 5.85 -8.12 10.27
N VAL A 25 4.77 -8.63 9.69
CA VAL A 25 4.17 -8.12 8.45
C VAL A 25 2.75 -7.65 8.76
N ASP A 26 2.45 -6.42 8.40
CA ASP A 26 1.11 -5.83 8.52
C ASP A 26 0.46 -5.69 7.13
N LEU A 27 -0.84 -5.92 7.13
CA LEU A 27 -1.74 -5.70 6.01
C LEU A 27 -2.81 -4.73 6.49
N LYS A 28 -2.78 -3.50 6.00
CA LYS A 28 -3.76 -2.47 6.38
C LYS A 28 -4.51 -1.97 5.18
N ILE A 29 -5.79 -1.69 5.36
CA ILE A 29 -6.64 -1.12 4.34
C ILE A 29 -7.32 0.11 4.89
N TYR A 30 -7.28 1.16 4.08
CA TYR A 30 -7.93 2.43 4.33
C TYR A 30 -8.94 2.68 3.24
N LYS A 31 -10.06 3.26 3.59
CA LYS A 31 -11.13 3.63 2.68
C LYS A 31 -11.42 5.11 2.80
N PHE A 32 -11.40 5.82 1.69
CA PHE A 32 -11.64 7.25 1.60
C PHE A 32 -12.73 7.56 0.59
N ASP A 33 -13.54 8.54 0.92
CA ASP A 33 -14.49 9.18 0.01
C ASP A 33 -14.07 10.63 -0.27
N GLN A 34 -14.90 11.37 -0.98
CA GLN A 34 -14.66 12.78 -1.32
C GLN A 34 -14.37 13.64 -0.07
N ASN A 35 -15.03 13.37 1.06
CA ASN A 35 -14.88 14.16 2.29
C ASN A 35 -13.52 13.92 2.98
N ALA A 36 -12.87 12.83 2.67
CA ALA A 36 -11.58 12.43 3.24
C ALA A 36 -10.39 12.68 2.30
N GLN A 37 -10.55 13.54 1.29
CA GLN A 37 -9.50 13.86 0.30
C GLN A 37 -8.19 14.29 0.94
N ALA A 38 -8.24 15.13 1.97
CA ALA A 38 -7.03 15.62 2.65
C ALA A 38 -6.24 14.48 3.30
N SER A 39 -6.92 13.52 3.91
CA SER A 39 -6.30 12.34 4.51
C SER A 39 -5.70 11.42 3.45
N ALA A 40 -6.38 11.23 2.33
CA ALA A 40 -5.87 10.45 1.19
C ALA A 40 -4.60 11.10 0.60
N THR A 41 -4.60 12.42 0.46
CA THR A 41 -3.44 13.17 -0.02
C THR A 41 -2.26 13.06 0.96
N ALA A 42 -2.51 13.12 2.26
CA ALA A 42 -1.48 12.91 3.27
C ALA A 42 -0.87 11.50 3.22
N MET A 43 -1.62 10.51 2.74
CA MET A 43 -1.12 9.16 2.48
C MET A 43 -0.45 8.99 1.10
N GLY A 44 -0.27 10.07 0.35
CA GLY A 44 0.46 10.09 -0.93
C GLY A 44 -0.40 9.89 -2.18
N PHE A 45 -1.72 9.95 -2.06
CA PHE A 45 -2.60 9.93 -3.21
C PHE A 45 -2.50 11.25 -3.97
N SER A 46 -2.16 11.19 -5.25
CA SER A 46 -1.99 12.37 -6.11
C SER A 46 -3.24 12.77 -6.89
N GLY A 47 -4.25 11.90 -6.93
CA GLY A 47 -5.50 12.15 -7.62
C GLY A 47 -6.54 12.90 -6.77
N GLN A 48 -7.74 13.02 -7.31
CA GLN A 48 -8.90 13.58 -6.62
C GLN A 48 -10.02 12.56 -6.55
N ILE A 49 -10.64 12.45 -5.37
CA ILE A 49 -11.80 11.59 -5.15
C ILE A 49 -13.04 12.41 -5.48
N GLY A 50 -13.66 12.11 -6.60
CA GLY A 50 -14.86 12.79 -7.05
C GLY A 50 -16.12 12.35 -6.29
N LYS A 51 -17.22 13.03 -6.56
CA LYS A 51 -18.54 12.67 -6.02
C LYS A 51 -18.89 11.24 -6.47
N LYS A 52 -19.33 10.42 -5.53
CA LYS A 52 -19.64 8.99 -5.73
C LYS A 52 -18.43 8.13 -6.14
N GLN A 53 -17.23 8.62 -5.96
CA GLN A 53 -15.99 7.84 -6.11
C GLN A 53 -15.48 7.36 -4.77
N MET A 54 -14.64 6.34 -4.81
CA MET A 54 -13.99 5.76 -3.63
C MET A 54 -12.52 5.52 -3.91
N LEU A 55 -11.71 5.70 -2.88
CA LEU A 55 -10.31 5.31 -2.89
C LEU A 55 -10.07 4.26 -1.80
N PHE A 56 -9.46 3.16 -2.18
CA PHE A 56 -8.90 2.19 -1.25
C PHE A 56 -7.39 2.31 -1.28
N ILE A 57 -6.77 2.38 -0.11
CA ILE A 57 -5.32 2.31 0.03
C ILE A 57 -5.02 1.03 0.80
N GLN A 58 -4.21 0.17 0.19
CA GLN A 58 -3.80 -1.09 0.79
C GLN A 58 -2.30 -1.11 0.99
N ASP A 59 -1.88 -1.24 2.26
CA ASP A 59 -0.49 -1.32 2.67
C ASP A 59 -0.12 -2.76 2.99
N PHE A 60 1.03 -3.18 2.44
CA PHE A 60 1.73 -4.40 2.80
C PHE A 60 3.11 -4.00 3.29
N VAL A 61 3.36 -4.14 4.58
CA VAL A 61 4.59 -3.66 5.19
C VAL A 61 5.21 -4.71 6.11
N ARG A 62 6.53 -4.81 6.07
CA ARG A 62 7.32 -5.48 7.10
C ARG A 62 7.93 -4.40 7.98
N TYR A 63 7.77 -4.53 9.27
CA TYR A 63 8.09 -3.48 10.22
C TYR A 63 8.95 -3.96 11.38
N ASP A 64 9.48 -2.99 12.09
CA ASP A 64 10.05 -3.12 13.41
C ASP A 64 9.83 -1.84 14.20
N TYR A 65 10.14 -1.87 15.48
CA TYR A 65 10.12 -0.70 16.35
C TYR A 65 11.56 -0.31 16.69
N VAL A 66 11.86 0.98 16.53
CA VAL A 66 13.16 1.54 16.84
C VAL A 66 13.03 2.68 17.85
N GLU A 67 14.07 2.85 18.65
CA GLU A 67 14.17 4.00 19.55
C GLU A 67 14.81 5.17 18.81
N CYS A 68 14.12 6.31 18.81
CA CYS A 68 14.55 7.53 18.17
C CYS A 68 14.49 8.68 19.19
N GLY A 69 15.63 9.05 19.77
CA GLY A 69 15.68 10.17 20.70
C GLY A 69 14.77 10.03 21.93
N GLY A 70 14.58 8.80 22.43
CA GLY A 70 13.69 8.49 23.55
C GLY A 70 12.23 8.24 23.18
N GLN A 71 11.92 8.21 21.89
CA GLN A 71 10.59 7.85 21.39
C GLN A 71 10.66 6.54 20.60
N ARG A 72 9.71 5.65 20.86
CA ARG A 72 9.54 4.44 20.09
C ARG A 72 8.78 4.75 18.79
N LYS A 73 9.38 4.41 17.66
CA LYS A 73 8.82 4.64 16.32
C LYS A 73 8.64 3.32 15.59
N LYS A 74 7.53 3.16 14.90
CA LYS A 74 7.30 2.06 13.98
C LYS A 74 7.94 2.42 12.64
N VAL A 75 8.86 1.60 12.17
CA VAL A 75 9.58 1.81 10.91
C VAL A 75 9.52 0.54 10.06
N GLY A 76 9.66 0.67 8.78
CA GLY A 76 9.67 -0.50 7.92
C GLY A 76 9.72 -0.18 6.44
N ILE A 77 9.49 -1.23 5.68
CA ILE A 77 9.43 -1.20 4.22
C ILE A 77 8.15 -1.86 3.75
N GLY A 78 7.75 -1.57 2.55
CA GLY A 78 6.60 -2.23 1.97
C GLY A 78 6.16 -1.67 0.64
N ILE A 79 4.92 -1.94 0.32
CA ILE A 79 4.25 -1.43 -0.86
C ILE A 79 2.89 -0.86 -0.46
N ARG A 80 2.54 0.24 -1.07
CA ARG A 80 1.22 0.87 -0.97
C ARG A 80 0.53 0.81 -2.31
N CYS A 81 -0.65 0.22 -2.33
CA CYS A 81 -1.51 0.16 -3.51
C CYS A 81 -2.66 1.15 -3.35
N PHE A 82 -2.81 2.05 -4.30
CA PHE A 82 -3.98 2.92 -4.43
C PHE A 82 -4.92 2.29 -5.45
N ILE A 83 -6.18 2.10 -5.06
CA ILE A 83 -7.25 1.59 -5.92
C ILE A 83 -8.32 2.66 -5.95
N HIS A 84 -8.32 3.46 -7.00
CA HIS A 84 -9.30 4.53 -7.19
C HIS A 84 -10.48 4.01 -8.02
N VAL A 85 -11.63 3.87 -7.41
CA VAL A 85 -12.87 3.46 -8.06
C VAL A 85 -13.55 4.71 -8.61
N GLU A 86 -13.42 4.93 -9.91
CA GLU A 86 -13.92 6.13 -10.59
C GLU A 86 -15.40 6.04 -10.93
N SER A 87 -15.88 4.86 -11.30
CA SER A 87 -17.28 4.58 -11.56
C SER A 87 -17.64 3.14 -11.25
N PHE A 88 -18.87 2.90 -10.84
CA PHE A 88 -19.37 1.56 -10.60
C PHE A 88 -20.89 1.50 -10.84
N LYS A 89 -21.38 0.32 -11.18
CA LYS A 89 -22.80 0.02 -11.25
C LYS A 89 -23.18 -0.86 -10.07
N GLY A 90 -24.19 -0.45 -9.31
CA GLY A 90 -24.67 -1.18 -8.14
C GLY A 90 -24.33 -0.49 -6.81
N LYS A 91 -24.56 -1.16 -5.70
CA LYS A 91 -24.15 -0.67 -4.37
C LYS A 91 -22.70 -1.03 -4.16
N LEU A 92 -21.88 -0.02 -3.82
CA LEU A 92 -20.55 -0.27 -3.27
C LEU A 92 -20.71 -0.95 -1.91
N GLY A 93 -20.78 -2.26 -1.94
CA GLY A 93 -20.39 -3.08 -0.83
C GLY A 93 -18.87 -3.12 -0.73
N TYR A 94 -18.31 -3.84 0.20
CA TYR A 94 -16.86 -3.97 0.36
C TYR A 94 -16.24 -4.76 -0.79
N ALA A 95 -15.25 -4.19 -1.50
CA ALA A 95 -14.52 -4.92 -2.54
C ALA A 95 -13.75 -6.10 -1.94
N ARG A 96 -13.80 -7.25 -2.56
CA ARG A 96 -12.85 -8.34 -2.27
C ARG A 96 -11.49 -7.92 -2.77
N LEU A 97 -10.77 -7.22 -1.94
CA LEU A 97 -9.36 -7.02 -2.15
C LEU A 97 -8.60 -8.25 -1.63
N PRO A 98 -7.47 -8.64 -2.25
CA PRO A 98 -6.65 -9.73 -1.75
C PRO A 98 -6.29 -9.49 -0.29
N GLY A 99 -6.54 -10.48 0.57
CA GLY A 99 -6.32 -10.38 2.01
C GLY A 99 -7.51 -9.88 2.82
N ILE A 100 -8.63 -9.49 2.19
CA ILE A 100 -9.88 -9.15 2.88
C ILE A 100 -10.99 -10.09 2.42
N ALA A 101 -11.67 -10.68 3.40
CA ALA A 101 -12.93 -11.36 3.18
C ALA A 101 -14.05 -10.32 3.15
N ALA A 102 -14.30 -9.72 2.01
CA ALA A 102 -15.41 -8.80 1.84
C ALA A 102 -16.20 -9.14 0.58
N ASN A 103 -17.52 -9.15 0.68
CA ASN A 103 -18.38 -9.40 -0.46
C ASN A 103 -18.53 -8.13 -1.28
N VAL A 104 -18.13 -8.16 -2.55
CA VAL A 104 -18.45 -7.11 -3.50
C VAL A 104 -18.78 -7.68 -4.84
N GLU A 105 -19.92 -7.28 -5.29
CA GLU A 105 -20.30 -7.33 -6.68
C GLU A 105 -19.74 -6.08 -7.38
N LEU A 106 -18.44 -6.07 -7.66
CA LEU A 106 -17.81 -5.03 -8.49
C LEU A 106 -17.67 -5.49 -9.94
N ASP A 107 -18.64 -6.22 -10.45
CA ASP A 107 -18.61 -6.77 -11.81
C ASP A 107 -18.48 -5.70 -12.91
N ARG A 108 -18.59 -4.42 -12.56
CA ARG A 108 -18.55 -3.30 -13.52
C ARG A 108 -18.02 -2.00 -12.91
N ALA A 109 -16.93 -2.06 -12.19
CA ALA A 109 -16.25 -0.87 -11.70
C ALA A 109 -15.10 -0.49 -12.63
N LYS A 110 -14.98 0.80 -12.92
CA LYS A 110 -13.81 1.35 -13.57
C LYS A 110 -12.86 1.83 -12.50
N CYS A 111 -11.64 1.32 -12.50
CA CYS A 111 -10.63 1.62 -11.50
C CYS A 111 -9.33 2.09 -12.14
N SER A 112 -8.58 2.90 -11.41
CA SER A 112 -7.17 3.14 -11.66
C SER A 112 -6.35 2.62 -10.48
N PHE A 113 -5.17 2.04 -10.80
CA PHE A 113 -4.27 1.41 -9.87
C PHE A 113 -2.93 2.13 -9.87
N GLU A 114 -2.39 2.41 -8.70
CA GLU A 114 -1.04 2.95 -8.54
C GLU A 114 -0.35 2.19 -7.42
N LEU A 115 0.89 1.76 -7.67
CA LEU A 115 1.73 1.07 -6.69
C LEU A 115 2.92 1.96 -6.34
N LYS A 116 3.15 2.16 -5.04
CA LYS A 116 4.33 2.87 -4.52
C LYS A 116 5.10 1.96 -3.58
N SER A 117 6.42 1.88 -3.78
CA SER A 117 7.30 1.23 -2.83
C SER A 117 7.56 2.16 -1.63
N LEU A 118 7.72 1.57 -0.47
CA LEU A 118 8.06 2.23 0.78
C LEU A 118 9.41 1.69 1.27
N GLY A 119 10.42 2.53 1.34
CA GLY A 119 11.68 2.20 2.00
C GLY A 119 12.59 1.18 1.30
N PHE A 120 12.35 0.82 0.06
CA PHE A 120 13.28 0.03 -0.75
C PHE A 120 13.18 0.42 -2.23
N GLY A 121 14.30 0.24 -2.94
CA GLY A 121 14.49 0.77 -4.29
C GLY A 121 13.86 -0.05 -5.42
N ILE A 122 12.83 -0.83 -5.15
CA ILE A 122 12.12 -1.58 -6.18
C ILE A 122 10.95 -0.73 -6.66
N ASP A 123 10.95 -0.44 -7.94
CA ASP A 123 9.80 0.24 -8.56
C ASP A 123 8.56 -0.65 -8.45
N GLY A 124 7.47 -0.09 -7.95
CA GLY A 124 6.19 -0.79 -7.83
C GLY A 124 5.70 -1.35 -9.17
N SER A 125 6.07 -0.71 -10.29
CA SER A 125 5.75 -1.19 -11.65
C SER A 125 6.38 -2.55 -11.96
N VAL A 126 7.57 -2.85 -11.41
CA VAL A 126 8.24 -4.15 -11.58
C VAL A 126 7.50 -5.26 -10.86
N LEU A 127 6.81 -4.92 -9.76
CA LEU A 127 6.02 -5.88 -8.98
C LEU A 127 4.64 -6.12 -9.58
N ALA A 128 4.17 -5.18 -10.39
CA ALA A 128 2.83 -5.19 -10.99
C ALA A 128 2.80 -5.87 -12.36
N ASP A 129 3.51 -6.96 -12.56
CA ASP A 129 3.64 -7.65 -13.84
C ASP A 129 2.26 -7.90 -14.49
N GLY A 130 2.04 -7.24 -15.62
CA GLY A 130 0.82 -7.33 -16.41
C GLY A 130 -0.43 -6.67 -15.80
N LEU A 131 -0.33 -5.94 -14.69
CA LEU A 131 -1.44 -5.15 -14.16
C LEU A 131 -1.62 -3.90 -15.02
N ASP A 132 -2.81 -3.74 -15.60
CA ASP A 132 -3.18 -2.51 -16.30
C ASP A 132 -3.48 -1.40 -15.28
N PRO A 133 -2.70 -0.31 -15.24
CA PRO A 133 -2.94 0.78 -14.29
C PRO A 133 -4.26 1.52 -14.52
N GLN A 134 -4.87 1.36 -15.70
CA GLN A 134 -6.16 1.96 -16.05
C GLN A 134 -7.10 0.88 -16.59
N GLY A 135 -7.42 -0.09 -15.77
CA GLY A 135 -8.27 -1.21 -16.17
C GLY A 135 -9.64 -1.17 -15.50
N ASP A 136 -10.53 -1.99 -16.04
CA ASP A 136 -11.76 -2.36 -15.34
C ASP A 136 -11.41 -3.27 -14.16
N TYR A 137 -12.19 -3.17 -13.08
CA TYR A 137 -12.13 -4.14 -11.98
C TYR A 137 -12.73 -5.47 -12.46
N SER A 138 -12.01 -6.14 -13.34
CA SER A 138 -12.38 -7.43 -13.90
C SER A 138 -11.76 -8.57 -13.10
N VAL A 139 -12.27 -9.79 -13.29
CA VAL A 139 -11.69 -10.99 -12.70
C VAL A 139 -10.21 -11.13 -13.07
N GLU A 140 -9.85 -10.77 -14.31
CA GLU A 140 -8.46 -10.83 -14.79
C GLU A 140 -7.55 -9.82 -14.06
N ASN A 141 -7.95 -8.54 -13.99
CA ASN A 141 -7.17 -7.52 -13.28
C ASN A 141 -7.09 -7.80 -11.78
N PHE A 142 -8.15 -8.34 -11.18
CA PHE A 142 -8.14 -8.80 -9.81
C PHE A 142 -7.15 -9.95 -9.59
N GLY A 143 -7.08 -10.89 -10.51
CA GLY A 143 -6.11 -11.99 -10.47
C GLY A 143 -4.67 -11.50 -10.56
N LYS A 144 -4.38 -10.51 -11.41
CA LYS A 144 -3.07 -9.88 -11.54
C LYS A 144 -2.69 -9.10 -10.27
N LEU A 145 -3.64 -8.37 -9.70
CA LEU A 145 -3.44 -7.66 -8.43
C LEU A 145 -3.15 -8.63 -7.28
N SER A 146 -3.88 -9.73 -7.19
CA SER A 146 -3.63 -10.82 -6.22
C SER A 146 -2.24 -11.42 -6.38
N ALA A 147 -1.81 -11.69 -7.61
CA ALA A 147 -0.47 -12.22 -7.89
C ALA A 147 0.61 -11.23 -7.46
N THR A 148 0.42 -9.95 -7.74
CA THR A 148 1.31 -8.88 -7.30
C THR A 148 1.45 -8.86 -5.78
N PHE A 149 0.35 -8.91 -5.05
CA PHE A 149 0.37 -8.93 -3.59
C PHE A 149 1.06 -10.16 -3.02
N ASN A 150 0.84 -11.33 -3.61
CA ASN A 150 1.52 -12.56 -3.20
C ASN A 150 3.04 -12.48 -3.43
N ASN A 151 3.47 -11.87 -4.53
CA ASN A 151 4.89 -11.63 -4.79
C ASN A 151 5.50 -10.66 -3.77
N VAL A 152 4.79 -9.60 -3.44
CA VAL A 152 5.21 -8.66 -2.38
C VAL A 152 5.31 -9.35 -1.03
N LEU A 153 4.32 -10.14 -0.65
CA LEU A 153 4.34 -10.88 0.61
C LEU A 153 5.52 -11.85 0.70
N ARG A 154 5.83 -12.54 -0.40
CA ARG A 154 7.02 -13.40 -0.44
C ARG A 154 8.31 -12.60 -0.26
N LEU A 155 8.40 -11.45 -0.90
CA LEU A 155 9.54 -10.56 -0.76
C LEU A 155 9.70 -10.07 0.69
N LEU A 156 8.61 -9.59 1.29
CA LEU A 156 8.61 -9.09 2.66
C LEU A 156 8.92 -10.17 3.70
N ASN A 157 8.56 -11.41 3.43
CA ASN A 157 8.87 -12.56 4.29
C ASN A 157 10.24 -13.19 4.02
N SER A 158 10.98 -12.66 3.04
CA SER A 158 12.30 -13.17 2.70
C SER A 158 13.30 -12.93 3.82
N ASN A 159 14.14 -13.93 4.09
CA ASN A 159 15.28 -13.81 5.01
C ASN A 159 16.58 -13.43 4.31
N ASN A 160 16.52 -13.13 3.01
CA ASN A 160 17.69 -12.70 2.26
C ASN A 160 18.14 -11.30 2.70
N PRO A 161 19.44 -11.06 2.87
CA PRO A 161 19.95 -9.73 3.12
C PRO A 161 19.72 -8.87 1.87
N MET A 162 18.82 -7.90 1.97
CA MET A 162 18.56 -6.92 0.91
C MET A 162 18.63 -5.52 1.51
N PRO A 163 19.38 -4.58 0.89
CA PRO A 163 19.50 -3.22 1.38
C PRO A 163 18.14 -2.52 1.41
N ILE A 164 17.88 -1.82 2.50
CA ILE A 164 16.64 -1.06 2.72
C ILE A 164 16.94 0.31 3.32
N LYS A 165 16.01 1.23 3.14
CA LYS A 165 15.90 2.51 3.86
C LYS A 165 14.53 2.58 4.50
N PRO A 166 14.33 2.05 5.70
CA PRO A 166 13.02 2.05 6.33
C PRO A 166 12.45 3.46 6.47
N VAL A 167 11.16 3.56 6.30
CA VAL A 167 10.41 4.79 6.52
C VAL A 167 9.57 4.69 7.80
N GLU A 168 9.17 5.82 8.37
CA GLU A 168 8.20 5.81 9.45
C GLU A 168 6.84 5.35 8.92
N LEU A 169 6.26 4.37 9.61
CA LEU A 169 4.95 3.81 9.27
C LEU A 169 3.89 4.34 10.23
N PRO A 170 2.66 4.53 9.78
CA PRO A 170 1.55 4.84 10.68
C PRO A 170 1.29 3.67 11.64
N GLU A 171 0.93 3.99 12.87
CA GLU A 171 0.55 3.03 13.90
C GLU A 171 -0.80 2.36 13.62
#